data_d05485d844ed5864394794a93b089d03
#
_entry.id   d05485d844ed5864394794a93b089d03
#
_cell.length_a   1.000
_cell.length_b   1.000
_cell.length_c   1.000
_cell.angle_alpha   90.00
_cell.angle_beta   90.00
_cell.angle_gamma   90.00
#
_symmetry.space_group_name_H-M   'P 1'
#
loop_
_entity.id
_entity.type
_entity.pdbx_description
1 polymer ?
#
loop_
_entity_poly.entity_id
_entity_poly.type
_entity_poly.pdbx_seq_one_letter_code
_entity_poly.pdbx_strand_id
1 'polypeptide(L)'
;MSPLELRASLALASVFGLRLFGMFVILPVFAIYAETLPGGGNLTLAGIAIGAYGLTQAILQIPFGWLSDRCGRKPVIYGGLMLFAIGSFVAAAAPNIYVVIAGRILQGAGAISAAVMALASDLTREEHRTKSMAMIGSTIGLVFTMSLVAAPWLSQLIGVPGIFALTGVLAIAAMGVVWRIVPAVIEAPPVRDANLLADMQSVLADAQLMRLNWGIFALHAVLMALFIAVPFALRDAGLPLSQHWKIYLPVMLASFVLMLPAVLGAHTPGRLKRWFVASVMVLLLVQIAMPWLTSSIWAIVLFLLIFFTPFNVLEAMLPSLVARMAPPQLKGAAIGVYSSVQFFGAFVGAAAGGYLYSRWGIAGIVVPGVVLLAIWLILALGMREPPPRAKVSEQASDGATGNAASPALGEPAR
;
A
#
# COMPACT_ATOMS: atom_id res chain seq x y z
N MET A 1 -6.40 -15.85 -18.56
CA MET A 1 -5.71 -16.55 -17.46
C MET A 1 -6.22 -17.99 -17.42
N SER A 2 -5.32 -18.95 -17.29
CA SER A 2 -5.71 -20.34 -17.02
C SER A 2 -6.30 -20.46 -15.60
N PRO A 3 -7.07 -21.52 -15.29
CA PRO A 3 -7.56 -21.76 -13.94
C PRO A 3 -6.45 -21.82 -12.88
N LEU A 4 -5.27 -22.34 -13.26
CA LEU A 4 -4.10 -22.41 -12.38
C LEU A 4 -3.53 -21.02 -12.08
N GLU A 5 -3.35 -20.19 -13.11
CA GLU A 5 -2.87 -18.79 -12.97
C GLU A 5 -3.83 -17.98 -12.10
N LEU A 6 -5.14 -18.11 -12.31
CA LEU A 6 -6.15 -17.41 -11.52
C LEU A 6 -6.11 -17.85 -10.06
N ARG A 7 -6.06 -19.17 -9.81
CA ARG A 7 -5.96 -19.73 -8.46
C ARG A 7 -4.70 -19.27 -7.73
N ALA A 8 -3.54 -19.29 -8.41
CA ALA A 8 -2.28 -18.84 -7.85
C ALA A 8 -2.33 -17.33 -7.53
N SER A 9 -2.83 -16.50 -8.45
CA SER A 9 -2.95 -15.04 -8.26
C SER A 9 -3.89 -14.70 -7.11
N LEU A 10 -5.05 -15.36 -6.99
CA LEU A 10 -5.98 -15.15 -5.88
C LEU A 10 -5.39 -15.59 -4.53
N ALA A 11 -4.69 -16.74 -4.50
CA ALA A 11 -4.02 -17.21 -3.29
C ALA A 11 -2.92 -16.22 -2.83
N LEU A 12 -2.10 -15.73 -3.75
CA LEU A 12 -1.06 -14.75 -3.43
C LEU A 12 -1.64 -13.38 -3.05
N ALA A 13 -2.73 -12.95 -3.70
CA ALA A 13 -3.47 -11.75 -3.32
C ALA A 13 -4.06 -11.88 -1.90
N SER A 14 -4.58 -13.06 -1.52
CA SER A 14 -5.08 -13.32 -0.16
C SER A 14 -3.95 -13.26 0.87
N VAL A 15 -2.80 -13.88 0.61
CA VAL A 15 -1.62 -13.84 1.49
C VAL A 15 -1.13 -12.40 1.68
N PHE A 16 -1.06 -11.65 0.59
CA PHE A 16 -0.71 -10.23 0.61
C PHE A 16 -1.73 -9.41 1.41
N GLY A 17 -3.03 -9.64 1.17
CA GLY A 17 -4.12 -8.97 1.87
C GLY A 17 -4.15 -9.28 3.37
N LEU A 18 -4.00 -10.54 3.77
CA LEU A 18 -3.95 -10.95 5.18
C LEU A 18 -2.82 -10.24 5.95
N ARG A 19 -1.68 -10.08 5.30
CA ARG A 19 -0.56 -9.35 5.88
C ARG A 19 -0.85 -7.85 6.03
N LEU A 20 -1.43 -7.22 4.99
CA LEU A 20 -1.84 -5.82 5.06
C LEU A 20 -2.94 -5.59 6.09
N PHE A 21 -3.85 -6.55 6.27
CA PHE A 21 -4.86 -6.51 7.32
C PHE A 21 -4.19 -6.32 8.70
N GLY A 22 -3.14 -7.10 9.01
CA GLY A 22 -2.40 -6.95 10.26
C GLY A 22 -1.71 -5.59 10.44
N MET A 23 -1.40 -4.89 9.35
CA MET A 23 -0.89 -3.53 9.40
C MET A 23 -2.01 -2.52 9.70
N PHE A 24 -3.13 -2.62 9.00
CA PHE A 24 -4.15 -1.59 8.99
C PHE A 24 -5.18 -1.73 10.12
N VAL A 25 -5.46 -2.97 10.57
CA VAL A 25 -6.53 -3.23 11.55
C VAL A 25 -6.30 -2.57 12.91
N ILE A 26 -5.06 -2.30 13.28
CA ILE A 26 -4.76 -1.63 14.55
C ILE A 26 -4.88 -0.11 14.47
N LEU A 27 -4.82 0.50 13.27
CA LEU A 27 -4.73 1.96 13.12
C LEU A 27 -5.86 2.71 13.83
N PRO A 28 -7.14 2.37 13.64
CA PRO A 28 -8.24 3.16 14.21
C PRO A 28 -8.46 2.92 15.71
N VAL A 29 -7.81 1.92 16.32
CA VAL A 29 -8.06 1.52 17.70
C VAL A 29 -6.84 1.65 18.61
N PHE A 30 -5.62 1.63 18.03
CA PHE A 30 -4.40 1.48 18.81
C PHE A 30 -4.06 2.70 19.66
N ALA A 31 -4.25 3.91 19.14
CA ALA A 31 -3.93 5.13 19.88
C ALA A 31 -4.68 5.22 21.22
N ILE A 32 -5.97 4.87 21.21
CA ILE A 32 -6.80 4.83 22.43
C ILE A 32 -6.41 3.63 23.32
N TYR A 33 -6.17 2.46 22.72
CA TYR A 33 -5.74 1.27 23.48
C TYR A 33 -4.41 1.50 24.20
N ALA A 34 -3.47 2.20 23.55
CA ALA A 34 -2.16 2.47 24.12
C ALA A 34 -2.25 3.17 25.49
N GLU A 35 -3.26 4.04 25.71
CA GLU A 35 -3.48 4.71 27.01
C GLU A 35 -3.65 3.70 28.15
N THR A 36 -4.12 2.47 27.89
CA THR A 36 -4.32 1.43 28.91
C THR A 36 -3.06 0.64 29.26
N LEU A 37 -1.99 0.80 28.46
CA LEU A 37 -0.73 0.07 28.66
C LEU A 37 0.25 0.86 29.54
N PRO A 38 1.03 0.19 30.40
CA PRO A 38 2.17 0.81 31.06
C PRO A 38 3.13 1.44 30.02
N GLY A 39 3.37 2.75 30.18
CA GLY A 39 4.17 3.57 29.26
C GLY A 39 3.43 4.07 28.01
N GLY A 40 2.22 3.58 27.75
CA GLY A 40 1.46 3.90 26.53
C GLY A 40 0.69 5.23 26.59
N GLY A 41 0.56 5.86 27.76
CA GLY A 41 0.07 7.24 27.89
C GLY A 41 0.99 8.26 27.21
N ASN A 42 2.23 7.87 26.88
CA ASN A 42 3.11 8.67 26.02
C ASN A 42 2.74 8.43 24.55
N LEU A 43 2.05 9.39 23.94
CA LEU A 43 1.60 9.32 22.55
C LEU A 43 2.76 9.20 21.52
N THR A 44 3.96 9.63 21.88
CA THR A 44 5.16 9.38 21.06
C THR A 44 5.44 7.90 20.95
N LEU A 45 5.38 7.15 22.10
CA LEU A 45 5.59 5.70 22.09
C LEU A 45 4.44 4.98 21.39
N ALA A 46 3.20 5.47 21.51
CA ALA A 46 2.07 4.95 20.75
C ALA A 46 2.27 5.14 19.24
N GLY A 47 2.72 6.32 18.81
CA GLY A 47 3.07 6.59 17.43
C GLY A 47 4.22 5.71 16.92
N ILE A 48 5.27 5.52 17.72
CA ILE A 48 6.37 4.61 17.40
C ILE A 48 5.86 3.17 17.28
N ALA A 49 4.98 2.70 18.17
CA ALA A 49 4.41 1.37 18.10
C ALA A 49 3.60 1.14 16.80
N ILE A 50 2.82 2.14 16.38
CA ILE A 50 2.12 2.09 15.09
C ILE A 50 3.13 2.06 13.93
N GLY A 51 4.11 2.96 13.95
CA GLY A 51 5.05 3.16 12.85
C GLY A 51 6.15 2.11 12.74
N ALA A 52 6.54 1.46 13.84
CA ALA A 52 7.68 0.53 13.89
C ALA A 52 7.58 -0.61 12.86
N TYR A 53 6.37 -1.09 12.60
CA TYR A 53 6.10 -2.01 11.49
C TYR A 53 6.55 -1.42 10.14
N GLY A 54 6.18 -0.18 9.86
CA GLY A 54 6.55 0.52 8.63
C GLY A 54 8.05 0.70 8.49
N LEU A 55 8.75 1.05 9.56
CA LEU A 55 10.20 1.24 9.54
C LEU A 55 10.95 -0.02 9.13
N THR A 56 10.67 -1.15 9.79
CA THR A 56 11.32 -2.42 9.47
C THR A 56 10.93 -2.94 8.10
N GLN A 57 9.68 -2.73 7.70
CA GLN A 57 9.22 -3.02 6.34
C GLN A 57 9.99 -2.19 5.30
N ALA A 58 10.16 -0.89 5.50
CA ALA A 58 10.88 0.01 4.61
C ALA A 58 12.33 -0.44 4.39
N ILE A 59 13.00 -0.84 5.48
CA ILE A 59 14.40 -1.28 5.44
C ILE A 59 14.54 -2.66 4.79
N LEU A 60 13.67 -3.61 5.15
CA LEU A 60 13.83 -5.01 4.79
C LEU A 60 13.12 -5.40 3.47
N GLN A 61 12.28 -4.55 2.92
CA GLN A 61 11.56 -4.79 1.66
C GLN A 61 12.49 -5.19 0.51
N ILE A 62 13.55 -4.42 0.32
CA ILE A 62 14.54 -4.63 -0.76
C ILE A 62 15.44 -5.83 -0.48
N PRO A 63 16.06 -5.98 0.73
CA PRO A 63 16.79 -7.17 1.09
C PRO A 63 16.02 -8.48 0.96
N PHE A 64 14.73 -8.51 1.37
CA PHE A 64 13.88 -9.70 1.23
C PHE A 64 13.54 -10.00 -0.23
N GLY A 65 13.36 -8.96 -1.07
CA GLY A 65 13.23 -9.12 -2.51
C GLY A 65 14.45 -9.83 -3.11
N TRP A 66 15.64 -9.30 -2.85
CA TRP A 66 16.91 -9.86 -3.29
C TRP A 66 17.16 -11.29 -2.75
N LEU A 67 16.86 -11.54 -1.48
CA LEU A 67 16.96 -12.85 -0.87
C LEU A 67 16.04 -13.86 -1.57
N SER A 68 14.83 -13.43 -1.95
CA SER A 68 13.86 -14.28 -2.64
C SER A 68 14.29 -14.67 -4.05
N ASP A 69 15.13 -13.86 -4.70
CA ASP A 69 15.73 -14.19 -6.00
C ASP A 69 16.79 -15.30 -5.88
N ARG A 70 17.49 -15.37 -4.75
CA ARG A 70 18.60 -16.31 -4.52
C ARG A 70 18.18 -17.59 -3.81
N CYS A 71 17.40 -17.46 -2.74
CA CYS A 71 16.98 -18.60 -1.90
C CYS A 71 15.64 -19.21 -2.34
N GLY A 72 15.02 -18.63 -3.39
CA GLY A 72 13.70 -19.01 -3.87
C GLY A 72 12.57 -18.24 -3.19
N ARG A 73 11.46 -18.06 -3.91
CA ARG A 73 10.31 -17.24 -3.49
C ARG A 73 9.62 -17.79 -2.24
N LYS A 74 9.24 -19.08 -2.26
CA LYS A 74 8.46 -19.69 -1.17
C LYS A 74 9.20 -19.72 0.17
N PRO A 75 10.49 -20.12 0.27
CA PRO A 75 11.20 -20.12 1.55
C PRO A 75 11.22 -18.74 2.21
N VAL A 76 11.42 -17.68 1.42
CA VAL A 76 11.43 -16.31 1.93
C VAL A 76 10.03 -15.87 2.38
N ILE A 77 8.97 -16.26 1.64
CA ILE A 77 7.59 -16.00 2.06
C ILE A 77 7.28 -16.71 3.37
N TYR A 78 7.67 -17.98 3.55
CA TYR A 78 7.48 -18.71 4.82
C TYR A 78 8.24 -18.06 5.98
N GLY A 79 9.52 -17.72 5.77
CA GLY A 79 10.34 -17.05 6.79
C GLY A 79 9.72 -15.71 7.22
N GLY A 80 9.26 -14.91 6.26
CA GLY A 80 8.63 -13.63 6.55
C GLY A 80 7.26 -13.77 7.24
N LEU A 81 6.42 -14.72 6.83
CA LEU A 81 5.15 -15.01 7.52
C LEU A 81 5.37 -15.54 8.94
N MET A 82 6.42 -16.33 9.17
CA MET A 82 6.79 -16.80 10.49
C MET A 82 7.23 -15.64 11.40
N LEU A 83 8.11 -14.73 10.91
CA LEU A 83 8.49 -13.52 11.65
C LEU A 83 7.28 -12.66 11.99
N PHE A 84 6.37 -12.49 11.01
CA PHE A 84 5.14 -11.77 11.24
C PHE A 84 4.26 -12.42 12.30
N ALA A 85 4.09 -13.75 12.27
CA ALA A 85 3.30 -14.49 13.26
C ALA A 85 3.91 -14.37 14.67
N ILE A 86 5.24 -14.56 14.79
CA ILE A 86 5.95 -14.40 16.08
C ILE A 86 5.75 -12.98 16.61
N GLY A 87 5.98 -11.95 15.77
CA GLY A 87 5.77 -10.56 16.16
C GLY A 87 4.33 -10.26 16.58
N SER A 88 3.35 -10.90 15.93
CA SER A 88 1.93 -10.78 16.28
C SER A 88 1.64 -11.35 17.67
N PHE A 89 2.15 -12.54 18.00
CA PHE A 89 1.96 -13.14 19.31
C PHE A 89 2.73 -12.41 20.41
N VAL A 90 3.93 -11.89 20.12
CA VAL A 90 4.68 -11.02 21.03
C VAL A 90 3.87 -9.76 21.36
N ALA A 91 3.28 -9.11 20.36
CA ALA A 91 2.43 -7.93 20.55
C ALA A 91 1.13 -8.27 21.29
N ALA A 92 0.55 -9.45 21.04
CA ALA A 92 -0.66 -9.93 21.73
C ALA A 92 -0.43 -10.19 23.24
N ALA A 93 0.73 -10.71 23.61
CA ALA A 93 1.11 -11.01 24.98
C ALA A 93 1.80 -9.83 25.70
N ALA A 94 1.87 -8.66 25.07
CA ALA A 94 2.67 -7.54 25.57
C ALA A 94 2.12 -6.95 26.87
N PRO A 95 2.90 -6.91 27.97
CA PRO A 95 2.52 -6.30 29.24
C PRO A 95 2.69 -4.77 29.25
N ASN A 96 3.38 -4.20 28.27
CA ASN A 96 3.66 -2.77 28.17
C ASN A 96 3.91 -2.35 26.72
N ILE A 97 3.97 -1.05 26.49
CA ILE A 97 4.15 -0.47 25.13
C ILE A 97 5.46 -0.87 24.47
N TYR A 98 6.54 -1.09 25.21
CA TYR A 98 7.85 -1.44 24.66
C TYR A 98 7.84 -2.83 24.04
N VAL A 99 7.14 -3.80 24.66
CA VAL A 99 6.97 -5.14 24.09
C VAL A 99 6.06 -5.10 22.86
N VAL A 100 5.04 -4.23 22.84
CA VAL A 100 4.26 -4.00 21.60
C VAL A 100 5.17 -3.48 20.49
N ILE A 101 6.03 -2.49 20.75
CA ILE A 101 6.98 -1.97 19.76
C ILE A 101 7.88 -3.10 19.23
N ALA A 102 8.43 -3.94 20.11
CA ALA A 102 9.25 -5.09 19.70
C ALA A 102 8.47 -6.07 18.80
N GLY A 103 7.23 -6.39 19.17
CA GLY A 103 6.34 -7.21 18.34
C GLY A 103 6.05 -6.57 16.98
N ARG A 104 5.85 -5.25 16.91
CA ARG A 104 5.63 -4.50 15.66
C ARG A 104 6.88 -4.46 14.78
N ILE A 105 8.07 -4.34 15.37
CA ILE A 105 9.34 -4.48 14.66
C ILE A 105 9.44 -5.86 14.00
N LEU A 106 9.16 -6.93 14.74
CA LEU A 106 9.17 -8.31 14.21
C LEU A 106 8.12 -8.52 13.11
N GLN A 107 6.90 -8.01 13.29
CA GLN A 107 5.86 -8.06 12.27
C GLN A 107 6.33 -7.39 10.97
N GLY A 108 6.91 -6.19 11.05
CA GLY A 108 7.42 -5.46 9.90
C GLY A 108 8.62 -6.13 9.24
N ALA A 109 9.45 -6.85 10.04
CA ALA A 109 10.57 -7.64 9.52
C ALA A 109 10.11 -8.77 8.59
N GLY A 110 8.86 -9.22 8.67
CA GLY A 110 8.28 -10.13 7.69
C GLY A 110 7.99 -9.49 6.33
N ALA A 111 8.94 -8.82 5.70
CA ALA A 111 8.80 -8.00 4.49
C ALA A 111 8.63 -8.80 3.19
N ILE A 112 7.56 -9.59 3.06
CA ILE A 112 7.34 -10.53 1.94
C ILE A 112 6.73 -9.92 0.67
N SER A 113 6.35 -8.64 0.66
CA SER A 113 5.58 -8.04 -0.44
C SER A 113 6.27 -8.21 -1.80
N ALA A 114 7.59 -7.97 -1.86
CA ALA A 114 8.37 -8.14 -3.08
C ALA A 114 8.41 -9.61 -3.53
N ALA A 115 8.62 -10.55 -2.60
CA ALA A 115 8.65 -11.99 -2.90
C ALA A 115 7.30 -12.51 -3.40
N VAL A 116 6.18 -12.03 -2.81
CA VAL A 116 4.81 -12.40 -3.24
C VAL A 116 4.51 -11.89 -4.64
N MET A 117 4.84 -10.62 -4.93
CA MET A 117 4.64 -10.04 -6.27
C MET A 117 5.51 -10.73 -7.31
N ALA A 118 6.77 -11.03 -6.98
CA ALA A 118 7.66 -11.76 -7.87
C ALA A 118 7.13 -13.18 -8.16
N LEU A 119 6.70 -13.92 -7.12
CA LEU A 119 6.12 -15.25 -7.30
C LEU A 119 4.83 -15.21 -8.16
N ALA A 120 3.99 -14.20 -7.98
CA ALA A 120 2.82 -14.02 -8.82
C ALA A 120 3.19 -13.77 -10.30
N SER A 121 4.25 -12.99 -10.54
CA SER A 121 4.79 -12.78 -11.88
C SER A 121 5.37 -14.05 -12.50
N ASP A 122 6.10 -14.84 -11.71
CA ASP A 122 6.73 -16.09 -12.15
C ASP A 122 5.69 -17.17 -12.50
N LEU A 123 4.53 -17.18 -11.82
CA LEU A 123 3.41 -18.12 -12.04
C LEU A 123 2.40 -17.68 -13.10
N THR A 124 2.60 -16.50 -13.71
CA THR A 124 1.65 -15.91 -14.65
C THR A 124 2.34 -15.61 -15.97
N ARG A 125 1.74 -16.03 -17.09
CA ARG A 125 2.23 -15.71 -18.44
C ARG A 125 2.29 -14.20 -18.65
N GLU A 126 3.19 -13.75 -19.50
CA GLU A 126 3.46 -12.33 -19.73
C GLU A 126 2.19 -11.52 -20.08
N GLU A 127 1.32 -12.09 -20.92
CA GLU A 127 0.03 -11.50 -21.32
C GLU A 127 -0.90 -11.19 -20.13
N HIS A 128 -0.77 -11.96 -19.04
CA HIS A 128 -1.66 -11.91 -17.89
C HIS A 128 -1.03 -11.31 -16.63
N ARG A 129 0.28 -11.00 -16.64
CA ARG A 129 1.00 -10.42 -15.48
C ARG A 129 0.36 -9.13 -14.99
N THR A 130 -0.02 -8.22 -15.91
CA THR A 130 -0.68 -6.97 -15.52
C THR A 130 -1.99 -7.24 -14.77
N LYS A 131 -2.77 -8.24 -15.20
CA LYS A 131 -4.02 -8.60 -14.54
C LYS A 131 -3.79 -9.21 -13.16
N SER A 132 -2.78 -10.08 -13.02
CA SER A 132 -2.38 -10.66 -11.72
C SER A 132 -1.91 -9.57 -10.74
N MET A 133 -1.07 -8.63 -11.21
CA MET A 133 -0.62 -7.50 -10.37
C MET A 133 -1.77 -6.58 -9.98
N ALA A 134 -2.73 -6.33 -10.87
CA ALA A 134 -3.92 -5.54 -10.57
C ALA A 134 -4.79 -6.22 -9.49
N MET A 135 -4.91 -7.55 -9.51
CA MET A 135 -5.62 -8.31 -8.47
C MET A 135 -4.94 -8.14 -7.11
N ILE A 136 -3.61 -8.26 -7.04
CA ILE A 136 -2.86 -8.04 -5.78
C ILE A 136 -3.00 -6.58 -5.34
N GLY A 137 -2.84 -5.63 -6.25
CA GLY A 137 -2.94 -4.20 -5.95
C GLY A 137 -4.32 -3.78 -5.44
N SER A 138 -5.40 -4.36 -6.00
CA SER A 138 -6.78 -4.04 -5.56
C SER A 138 -7.07 -4.53 -4.12
N THR A 139 -6.32 -5.51 -3.61
CA THR A 139 -6.47 -5.97 -2.22
C THR A 139 -6.06 -4.89 -1.22
N ILE A 140 -5.19 -3.95 -1.57
CA ILE A 140 -4.72 -2.89 -0.66
C ILE A 140 -5.90 -2.03 -0.19
N GLY A 141 -6.64 -1.44 -1.14
CA GLY A 141 -7.78 -0.59 -0.81
C GLY A 141 -8.93 -1.35 -0.13
N LEU A 142 -9.22 -2.57 -0.60
CA LEU A 142 -10.25 -3.42 0.00
C LEU A 142 -9.90 -3.76 1.46
N VAL A 143 -8.69 -4.24 1.71
CA VAL A 143 -8.22 -4.63 3.04
C VAL A 143 -8.10 -3.42 3.96
N PHE A 144 -7.65 -2.27 3.46
CA PHE A 144 -7.64 -1.03 4.23
C PHE A 144 -9.04 -0.68 4.74
N THR A 145 -10.04 -0.66 3.84
CA THR A 145 -11.44 -0.38 4.21
C THR A 145 -11.97 -1.41 5.20
N MET A 146 -11.78 -2.71 4.92
CA MET A 146 -12.20 -3.78 5.83
C MET A 146 -11.57 -3.63 7.20
N SER A 147 -10.29 -3.26 7.27
CA SER A 147 -9.56 -3.04 8.52
C SER A 147 -10.16 -1.90 9.34
N LEU A 148 -10.46 -0.76 8.72
CA LEU A 148 -11.03 0.38 9.42
C LEU A 148 -12.42 0.07 10.02
N VAL A 149 -13.20 -0.74 9.32
CA VAL A 149 -14.55 -1.14 9.75
C VAL A 149 -14.49 -2.26 10.80
N ALA A 150 -13.66 -3.27 10.56
CA ALA A 150 -13.57 -4.44 11.43
C ALA A 150 -12.88 -4.14 12.76
N ALA A 151 -11.90 -3.23 12.79
CA ALA A 151 -11.09 -2.98 13.97
C ALA A 151 -11.87 -2.54 15.21
N PRO A 152 -12.79 -1.53 15.15
CA PRO A 152 -13.57 -1.14 16.32
C PRO A 152 -14.49 -2.26 16.81
N TRP A 153 -15.04 -3.07 15.89
CA TRP A 153 -15.88 -4.22 16.23
C TRP A 153 -15.07 -5.36 16.87
N LEU A 154 -13.94 -5.74 16.24
CA LEU A 154 -13.04 -6.76 16.78
C LEU A 154 -12.46 -6.35 18.13
N SER A 155 -12.15 -5.06 18.33
CA SER A 155 -11.61 -4.58 19.60
C SER A 155 -12.58 -4.75 20.77
N GLN A 156 -13.91 -4.76 20.52
CA GLN A 156 -14.92 -5.08 21.52
C GLN A 156 -15.00 -6.57 21.84
N LEU A 157 -14.89 -7.42 20.81
CA LEU A 157 -15.06 -8.88 20.97
C LEU A 157 -13.85 -9.55 21.61
N ILE A 158 -12.65 -9.20 21.16
CA ILE A 158 -11.41 -9.89 21.51
C ILE A 158 -10.32 -8.94 22.05
N GLY A 159 -10.62 -7.65 22.16
CA GLY A 159 -9.63 -6.64 22.53
C GLY A 159 -8.53 -6.44 21.48
N VAL A 160 -7.68 -5.42 21.67
CA VAL A 160 -6.53 -5.19 20.78
C VAL A 160 -5.48 -6.31 20.87
N PRO A 161 -5.18 -6.89 22.06
CA PRO A 161 -4.36 -8.11 22.17
C PRO A 161 -4.90 -9.26 21.33
N GLY A 162 -6.21 -9.50 21.36
CA GLY A 162 -6.88 -10.50 20.53
C GLY A 162 -6.77 -10.22 19.05
N ILE A 163 -6.80 -8.95 18.62
CA ILE A 163 -6.56 -8.57 17.23
C ILE A 163 -5.13 -8.94 16.80
N PHE A 164 -4.12 -8.66 17.63
CA PHE A 164 -2.75 -9.09 17.36
C PHE A 164 -2.65 -10.63 17.26
N ALA A 165 -3.25 -11.38 18.19
CA ALA A 165 -3.28 -12.83 18.14
C ALA A 165 -3.96 -13.34 16.85
N LEU A 166 -5.10 -12.76 16.47
CA LEU A 166 -5.80 -13.06 15.22
C LEU A 166 -4.90 -12.88 14.00
N THR A 167 -4.14 -11.78 13.92
CA THR A 167 -3.22 -11.55 12.80
C THR A 167 -2.10 -12.58 12.76
N GLY A 168 -1.63 -13.07 13.90
CA GLY A 168 -0.69 -14.18 14.00
C GLY A 168 -1.26 -15.49 13.47
N VAL A 169 -2.48 -15.84 13.86
CA VAL A 169 -3.20 -17.02 13.36
C VAL A 169 -3.43 -16.92 11.84
N LEU A 170 -3.83 -15.76 11.35
CA LEU A 170 -4.01 -15.53 9.92
C LEU A 170 -2.70 -15.66 9.13
N ALA A 171 -1.55 -15.28 9.72
CA ALA A 171 -0.24 -15.49 9.08
C ALA A 171 0.11 -16.99 8.98
N ILE A 172 -0.20 -17.78 10.01
CA ILE A 172 -0.05 -19.24 9.97
C ILE A 172 -0.98 -19.85 8.91
N ALA A 173 -2.22 -19.40 8.85
CA ALA A 173 -3.17 -19.82 7.81
C ALA A 173 -2.66 -19.47 6.40
N ALA A 174 -2.06 -18.27 6.23
CA ALA A 174 -1.44 -17.85 4.97
C ALA A 174 -0.28 -18.77 4.55
N MET A 175 0.53 -19.28 5.49
CA MET A 175 1.54 -20.30 5.19
C MET A 175 0.89 -21.59 4.64
N GLY A 176 -0.24 -22.01 5.22
CA GLY A 176 -1.03 -23.14 4.73
C GLY A 176 -1.58 -22.92 3.30
N VAL A 177 -2.02 -21.69 2.99
CA VAL A 177 -2.46 -21.30 1.65
C VAL A 177 -1.30 -21.40 0.65
N VAL A 178 -0.12 -20.87 1.00
CA VAL A 178 1.08 -20.95 0.14
C VAL A 178 1.48 -22.41 -0.09
N TRP A 179 1.39 -23.25 0.94
CA TRP A 179 1.75 -24.66 0.86
C TRP A 179 0.81 -25.46 -0.04
N ARG A 180 -0.52 -25.31 0.16
CA ARG A 180 -1.54 -26.14 -0.50
C ARG A 180 -1.96 -25.64 -1.87
N ILE A 181 -1.98 -24.32 -2.06
CA ILE A 181 -2.67 -23.70 -3.20
C ILE A 181 -1.67 -23.14 -4.22
N VAL A 182 -0.54 -22.59 -3.77
CA VAL A 182 0.43 -21.96 -4.68
C VAL A 182 1.36 -23.05 -5.26
N PRO A 183 1.43 -23.22 -6.60
CA PRO A 183 2.34 -24.18 -7.23
C PRO A 183 3.81 -23.91 -6.92
N ALA A 184 4.65 -24.92 -7.00
CA ALA A 184 6.10 -24.74 -7.03
C ALA A 184 6.50 -24.17 -8.39
N VAL A 185 7.44 -23.22 -8.40
CA VAL A 185 8.08 -22.78 -9.64
C VAL A 185 9.12 -23.85 -10.01
N ILE A 186 8.91 -24.49 -11.16
CA ILE A 186 9.77 -25.62 -11.61
C ILE A 186 11.09 -25.09 -12.15
N GLU A 187 11.10 -23.90 -12.74
CA GLU A 187 12.31 -23.22 -13.22
C GLU A 187 12.38 -21.84 -12.58
N ALA A 188 13.39 -21.61 -11.74
CA ALA A 188 13.70 -20.27 -11.29
C ALA A 188 14.19 -19.47 -12.50
N PRO A 189 13.61 -18.29 -12.78
CA PRO A 189 14.17 -17.42 -13.83
C PRO A 189 15.66 -17.16 -13.51
N PRO A 190 16.53 -17.07 -14.55
CA PRO A 190 17.96 -16.85 -14.34
C PRO A 190 18.16 -15.63 -13.45
N VAL A 191 18.98 -15.82 -12.40
CA VAL A 191 19.32 -14.73 -11.49
C VAL A 191 19.96 -13.63 -12.33
N ARG A 192 19.27 -12.52 -12.46
CA ARG A 192 19.81 -11.35 -13.15
C ARG A 192 20.97 -10.85 -12.29
N ASP A 193 22.18 -10.79 -12.84
CA ASP A 193 23.33 -10.10 -12.24
C ASP A 193 23.07 -8.57 -12.23
N ALA A 194 21.95 -8.17 -11.64
CA ALA A 194 21.60 -6.78 -11.48
C ALA A 194 22.43 -6.24 -10.31
N ASN A 195 23.20 -5.22 -10.55
CA ASN A 195 23.81 -4.46 -9.48
C ASN A 195 22.70 -3.64 -8.78
N LEU A 196 22.05 -4.28 -7.78
CA LEU A 196 20.92 -3.71 -7.06
C LEU A 196 21.21 -2.28 -6.56
N LEU A 197 22.44 -2.02 -6.11
CA LEU A 197 22.83 -0.69 -5.63
C LEU A 197 22.87 0.32 -6.77
N ALA A 198 23.41 -0.06 -7.95
CA ALA A 198 23.45 0.81 -9.12
C ALA A 198 22.04 1.10 -9.67
N ASP A 199 21.16 0.07 -9.69
CA ASP A 199 19.77 0.23 -10.09
C ASP A 199 19.02 1.19 -9.13
N MET A 200 19.21 1.04 -7.82
CA MET A 200 18.65 1.95 -6.82
C MET A 200 19.18 3.37 -6.96
N GLN A 201 20.49 3.53 -7.16
CA GLN A 201 21.09 4.85 -7.39
C GLN A 201 20.51 5.52 -8.63
N SER A 202 20.32 4.77 -9.71
CA SER A 202 19.70 5.26 -10.95
C SER A 202 18.26 5.72 -10.71
N VAL A 203 17.48 4.98 -9.93
CA VAL A 203 16.09 5.36 -9.55
C VAL A 203 16.09 6.62 -8.69
N LEU A 204 17.00 6.72 -7.71
CA LEU A 204 17.11 7.88 -6.82
C LEU A 204 17.64 9.14 -7.54
N ALA A 205 18.39 8.98 -8.63
CA ALA A 205 18.85 10.08 -9.46
C ALA A 205 17.76 10.61 -10.42
N ASP A 206 16.69 9.84 -10.69
CA ASP A 206 15.60 10.29 -11.57
C ASP A 206 14.67 11.25 -10.84
N ALA A 207 14.68 12.51 -11.25
CA ALA A 207 13.88 13.57 -10.65
C ALA A 207 12.36 13.34 -10.78
N GLN A 208 11.87 12.63 -11.80
CA GLN A 208 10.43 12.35 -11.96
C GLN A 208 10.01 11.25 -10.98
N LEU A 209 10.80 10.19 -10.83
CA LEU A 209 10.55 9.14 -9.86
C LEU A 209 10.64 9.69 -8.42
N MET A 210 11.60 10.59 -8.15
CA MET A 210 11.73 11.22 -6.82
C MET A 210 10.55 12.11 -6.47
N ARG A 211 9.92 12.79 -7.43
CA ARG A 211 8.66 13.54 -7.19
C ARG A 211 7.51 12.62 -6.79
N LEU A 212 7.40 11.44 -7.42
CA LEU A 212 6.39 10.44 -7.06
C LEU A 212 6.70 9.80 -5.70
N ASN A 213 7.98 9.53 -5.41
CA ASN A 213 8.42 9.02 -4.12
C ASN A 213 8.14 10.01 -2.99
N TRP A 214 8.37 11.32 -3.20
CA TRP A 214 7.94 12.33 -2.23
C TRP A 214 6.43 12.30 -2.01
N GLY A 215 5.67 12.13 -3.09
CA GLY A 215 4.21 12.07 -3.01
C GLY A 215 3.71 10.94 -2.13
N ILE A 216 4.20 9.71 -2.33
CA ILE A 216 3.78 8.58 -1.51
C ILE A 216 4.26 8.70 -0.06
N PHE A 217 5.45 9.27 0.16
CA PHE A 217 5.95 9.58 1.50
C PHE A 217 5.00 10.54 2.23
N ALA A 218 4.67 11.68 1.61
CA ALA A 218 3.80 12.70 2.19
C ALA A 218 2.38 12.16 2.43
N LEU A 219 1.83 11.40 1.46
CA LEU A 219 0.51 10.80 1.55
C LEU A 219 0.38 9.89 2.77
N HIS A 220 1.36 9.00 2.98
CA HIS A 220 1.34 8.06 4.09
C HIS A 220 1.75 8.68 5.42
N ALA A 221 2.63 9.69 5.41
CA ALA A 221 2.97 10.43 6.62
C ALA A 221 1.75 11.18 7.16
N VAL A 222 1.00 11.86 6.30
CA VAL A 222 -0.24 12.56 6.69
C VAL A 222 -1.31 11.57 7.14
N LEU A 223 -1.50 10.44 6.42
CA LEU A 223 -2.45 9.40 6.80
C LEU A 223 -2.18 8.85 8.20
N MET A 224 -0.93 8.50 8.49
CA MET A 224 -0.59 7.90 9.78
C MET A 224 -0.67 8.89 10.94
N ALA A 225 -0.31 10.15 10.71
CA ALA A 225 -0.52 11.23 11.68
C ALA A 225 -2.01 11.46 11.95
N LEU A 226 -2.86 11.35 10.92
CA LEU A 226 -4.31 11.44 11.04
C LEU A 226 -4.87 10.36 11.98
N PHE A 227 -4.39 9.12 11.89
CA PHE A 227 -4.84 8.02 12.75
C PHE A 227 -4.36 8.12 14.21
N ILE A 228 -3.47 9.06 14.51
CA ILE A 228 -3.22 9.47 15.90
C ILE A 228 -4.36 10.38 16.40
N ALA A 229 -4.81 11.34 15.61
CA ALA A 229 -5.75 12.38 16.06
C ALA A 229 -7.22 12.00 15.93
N VAL A 230 -7.64 11.38 14.82
CA VAL A 230 -9.05 11.13 14.52
C VAL A 230 -9.76 10.24 15.54
N PRO A 231 -9.16 9.13 16.05
CA PRO A 231 -9.81 8.35 17.08
C PRO A 231 -10.12 9.15 18.36
N PHE A 232 -9.22 10.04 18.76
CA PHE A 232 -9.44 10.95 19.89
C PHE A 232 -10.52 11.98 19.58
N ALA A 233 -10.47 12.62 18.40
CA ALA A 233 -11.48 13.59 17.98
C ALA A 233 -12.89 12.99 17.95
N LEU A 234 -13.05 11.75 17.48
CA LEU A 234 -14.33 11.03 17.50
C LEU A 234 -14.79 10.72 18.93
N ARG A 235 -13.86 10.29 19.80
CA ARG A 235 -14.16 10.04 21.23
C ARG A 235 -14.60 11.32 21.93
N ASP A 236 -13.87 12.41 21.72
CA ASP A 236 -14.13 13.72 22.36
C ASP A 236 -15.43 14.35 21.83
N ALA A 237 -15.83 14.03 20.61
CA ALA A 237 -17.14 14.38 20.04
C ALA A 237 -18.29 13.51 20.57
N GLY A 238 -18.03 12.60 21.52
CA GLY A 238 -19.01 11.75 22.16
C GLY A 238 -19.29 10.41 21.48
N LEU A 239 -18.50 10.01 20.46
CA LEU A 239 -18.66 8.72 19.80
C LEU A 239 -17.69 7.69 20.43
N PRO A 240 -18.19 6.66 21.13
CA PRO A 240 -17.33 5.65 21.73
C PRO A 240 -16.61 4.85 20.61
N LEU A 241 -15.40 4.37 20.93
CA LEU A 241 -14.53 3.62 20.00
C LEU A 241 -15.29 2.50 19.28
N SER A 242 -16.15 1.82 19.99
CA SER A 242 -17.01 0.73 19.51
C SER A 242 -17.93 1.12 18.34
N GLN A 243 -18.22 2.41 18.18
CA GLN A 243 -19.11 2.92 17.15
C GLN A 243 -18.39 3.66 16.01
N HIS A 244 -17.06 3.78 16.07
CA HIS A 244 -16.28 4.47 15.01
C HIS A 244 -16.49 3.85 13.62
N TRP A 245 -16.79 2.55 13.54
CA TRP A 245 -17.10 1.89 12.27
C TRP A 245 -18.32 2.48 11.55
N LYS A 246 -19.27 3.07 12.31
CA LYS A 246 -20.46 3.74 11.76
C LYS A 246 -20.10 5.01 10.96
N ILE A 247 -18.91 5.58 11.23
CA ILE A 247 -18.34 6.69 10.47
C ILE A 247 -17.44 6.17 9.35
N TYR A 248 -16.52 5.26 9.66
CA TYR A 248 -15.55 4.79 8.66
C TYR A 248 -16.19 4.07 7.49
N LEU A 249 -17.20 3.21 7.71
CA LEU A 249 -17.84 2.45 6.65
C LEU A 249 -18.49 3.33 5.58
N PRO A 250 -19.46 4.22 5.93
CA PRO A 250 -20.12 5.04 4.93
C PRO A 250 -19.16 6.04 4.26
N VAL A 251 -18.20 6.60 5.02
CA VAL A 251 -17.18 7.50 4.49
C VAL A 251 -16.31 6.79 3.44
N MET A 252 -15.82 5.59 3.74
CA MET A 252 -14.99 4.83 2.80
C MET A 252 -15.76 4.43 1.55
N LEU A 253 -16.98 3.94 1.68
CA LEU A 253 -17.83 3.59 0.54
C LEU A 253 -18.11 4.82 -0.33
N ALA A 254 -18.50 5.94 0.27
CA ALA A 254 -18.73 7.18 -0.44
C ALA A 254 -17.47 7.71 -1.13
N SER A 255 -16.31 7.66 -0.46
CA SER A 255 -15.05 8.10 -1.04
C SER A 255 -14.62 7.27 -2.26
N PHE A 256 -14.89 5.95 -2.27
CA PHE A 256 -14.66 5.10 -3.44
C PHE A 256 -15.57 5.46 -4.62
N VAL A 257 -16.83 5.79 -4.35
CA VAL A 257 -17.74 6.26 -5.41
C VAL A 257 -17.29 7.61 -5.95
N LEU A 258 -16.94 8.55 -5.05
CA LEU A 258 -16.52 9.90 -5.42
C LEU A 258 -15.16 9.95 -6.14
N MET A 259 -14.29 8.96 -5.97
CA MET A 259 -13.02 8.91 -6.70
C MET A 259 -13.19 8.49 -8.18
N LEU A 260 -14.30 7.80 -8.54
CA LEU A 260 -14.48 7.23 -9.88
C LEU A 260 -14.34 8.26 -11.02
N PRO A 261 -14.96 9.45 -10.95
CA PRO A 261 -14.80 10.45 -12.01
C PRO A 261 -13.34 10.87 -12.24
N ALA A 262 -12.54 10.97 -11.17
CA ALA A 262 -11.14 11.32 -11.26
C ALA A 262 -10.31 10.20 -11.89
N VAL A 263 -10.52 8.95 -11.45
CA VAL A 263 -9.81 7.78 -11.98
C VAL A 263 -10.17 7.55 -13.44
N LEU A 264 -11.44 7.59 -13.80
CA LEU A 264 -11.90 7.44 -15.19
C LEU A 264 -11.44 8.61 -16.07
N GLY A 265 -11.52 9.84 -15.55
CA GLY A 265 -11.06 11.06 -16.25
C GLY A 265 -9.55 11.09 -16.47
N ALA A 266 -8.76 10.47 -15.61
CA ALA A 266 -7.31 10.38 -15.74
C ALA A 266 -6.85 9.52 -16.93
N HIS A 267 -7.71 8.65 -17.47
CA HIS A 267 -7.40 7.88 -18.67
C HIS A 267 -7.43 8.74 -19.96
N THR A 268 -8.05 9.93 -19.91
CA THR A 268 -8.08 10.86 -21.06
C THR A 268 -6.71 11.54 -21.19
N PRO A 269 -6.10 11.55 -22.40
CA PRO A 269 -4.83 12.25 -22.65
C PRO A 269 -4.87 13.71 -22.19
N GLY A 270 -3.81 14.17 -21.52
CA GLY A 270 -3.69 15.55 -21.03
C GLY A 270 -4.52 15.87 -19.76
N ARG A 271 -5.31 14.94 -19.23
CA ARG A 271 -6.09 15.16 -17.99
C ARG A 271 -5.50 14.51 -16.75
N LEU A 272 -4.57 13.57 -16.91
CA LEU A 272 -3.98 12.83 -15.80
C LEU A 272 -3.31 13.77 -14.78
N LYS A 273 -2.46 14.67 -15.24
CA LYS A 273 -1.78 15.66 -14.39
C LYS A 273 -2.77 16.59 -13.69
N ARG A 274 -3.85 17.00 -14.36
CA ARG A 274 -4.88 17.88 -13.77
C ARG A 274 -5.57 17.18 -12.59
N TRP A 275 -6.02 15.93 -12.75
CA TRP A 275 -6.63 15.16 -11.67
C TRP A 275 -5.66 14.88 -10.53
N PHE A 276 -4.40 14.56 -10.85
CA PHE A 276 -3.35 14.36 -9.85
C PHE A 276 -3.11 15.63 -9.01
N VAL A 277 -2.85 16.76 -9.65
CA VAL A 277 -2.61 18.05 -9.00
C VAL A 277 -3.85 18.52 -8.21
N ALA A 278 -5.05 18.38 -8.80
CA ALA A 278 -6.30 18.71 -8.10
C ALA A 278 -6.48 17.89 -6.81
N SER A 279 -6.16 16.59 -6.86
CA SER A 279 -6.24 15.73 -5.67
C SER A 279 -5.25 16.15 -4.59
N VAL A 280 -4.01 16.50 -4.95
CA VAL A 280 -3.02 17.02 -3.97
C VAL A 280 -3.47 18.36 -3.39
N MET A 281 -4.05 19.25 -4.22
CA MET A 281 -4.60 20.53 -3.76
C MET A 281 -5.75 20.34 -2.77
N VAL A 282 -6.69 19.43 -3.05
CA VAL A 282 -7.81 19.13 -2.14
C VAL A 282 -7.30 18.56 -0.82
N LEU A 283 -6.30 17.67 -0.83
CA LEU A 283 -5.66 17.18 0.39
C LEU A 283 -5.01 18.32 1.20
N LEU A 284 -4.32 19.24 0.53
CA LEU A 284 -3.72 20.40 1.20
C LEU A 284 -4.79 21.29 1.85
N LEU A 285 -5.86 21.59 1.12
CA LEU A 285 -6.95 22.45 1.63
C LEU A 285 -7.68 21.79 2.81
N VAL A 286 -7.98 20.49 2.74
CA VAL A 286 -8.63 19.80 3.84
C VAL A 286 -7.70 19.65 5.06
N GLN A 287 -6.39 19.49 4.84
CA GLN A 287 -5.41 19.48 5.92
C GLN A 287 -5.34 20.83 6.64
N ILE A 288 -5.38 21.95 5.91
CA ILE A 288 -5.48 23.28 6.48
C ILE A 288 -6.79 23.44 7.28
N ALA A 289 -7.90 22.94 6.74
CA ALA A 289 -9.21 23.05 7.36
C ALA A 289 -9.45 22.11 8.56
N MET A 290 -8.54 21.15 8.81
CA MET A 290 -8.69 20.12 9.85
C MET A 290 -9.08 20.67 11.23
N PRO A 291 -8.52 21.79 11.77
CA PRO A 291 -8.88 22.28 13.10
C PRO A 291 -10.36 22.67 13.24
N TRP A 292 -10.97 23.16 12.17
CA TRP A 292 -12.38 23.53 12.15
C TRP A 292 -13.29 22.34 11.86
N LEU A 293 -12.80 21.35 11.14
CA LEU A 293 -13.53 20.14 10.71
C LEU A 293 -13.42 18.99 11.72
N THR A 294 -12.87 19.19 12.91
CA THR A 294 -12.80 18.21 13.99
C THR A 294 -13.64 18.57 15.22
N SER A 295 -14.46 19.62 15.12
CA SER A 295 -15.24 20.16 16.24
C SER A 295 -16.53 19.40 16.56
N SER A 296 -17.04 18.60 15.63
CA SER A 296 -18.27 17.81 15.78
C SER A 296 -18.23 16.54 14.94
N ILE A 297 -19.09 15.57 15.26
CA ILE A 297 -19.17 14.29 14.50
C ILE A 297 -19.40 14.55 13.01
N TRP A 298 -20.32 15.42 12.64
CA TRP A 298 -20.62 15.72 11.24
C TRP A 298 -19.48 16.44 10.52
N ALA A 299 -18.78 17.32 11.23
CA ALA A 299 -17.59 17.96 10.71
C ALA A 299 -16.47 16.95 10.47
N ILE A 300 -16.28 15.97 11.38
CA ILE A 300 -15.31 14.88 11.21
C ILE A 300 -15.69 13.99 10.03
N VAL A 301 -16.98 13.65 9.86
CA VAL A 301 -17.47 12.89 8.69
C VAL A 301 -17.14 13.61 7.39
N LEU A 302 -17.43 14.90 7.31
CA LEU A 302 -17.12 15.73 6.14
C LEU A 302 -15.61 15.79 5.89
N PHE A 303 -14.81 16.02 6.94
CA PHE A 303 -13.35 16.01 6.87
C PHE A 303 -12.82 14.70 6.29
N LEU A 304 -13.22 13.57 6.85
CA LEU A 304 -12.77 12.24 6.41
C LEU A 304 -13.21 11.95 4.96
N LEU A 305 -14.43 12.35 4.57
CA LEU A 305 -14.90 12.15 3.21
C LEU A 305 -14.08 12.96 2.19
N ILE A 306 -13.83 14.25 2.48
CA ILE A 306 -13.01 15.12 1.62
C ILE A 306 -11.54 14.66 1.61
N PHE A 307 -11.03 14.10 2.72
CA PHE A 307 -9.68 13.56 2.81
C PHE A 307 -9.52 12.25 2.02
N PHE A 308 -10.39 11.26 2.27
CA PHE A 308 -10.24 9.93 1.66
C PHE A 308 -10.55 9.89 0.17
N THR A 309 -11.36 10.80 -0.34
CA THR A 309 -11.65 10.86 -1.79
C THR A 309 -10.37 11.10 -2.61
N PRO A 310 -9.62 12.21 -2.45
CA PRO A 310 -8.37 12.42 -3.17
C PRO A 310 -7.26 11.46 -2.73
N PHE A 311 -7.25 10.98 -1.47
CA PHE A 311 -6.34 9.95 -1.01
C PHE A 311 -6.45 8.69 -1.86
N ASN A 312 -7.66 8.16 -2.05
CA ASN A 312 -7.91 6.97 -2.87
C ASN A 312 -7.55 7.18 -4.34
N VAL A 313 -7.80 8.38 -4.89
CA VAL A 313 -7.36 8.74 -6.26
C VAL A 313 -5.84 8.66 -6.38
N LEU A 314 -5.11 9.28 -5.47
CA LEU A 314 -3.65 9.33 -5.48
C LEU A 314 -3.03 7.96 -5.21
N GLU A 315 -3.60 7.17 -4.29
CA GLU A 315 -3.17 5.79 -4.01
C GLU A 315 -3.31 4.88 -5.24
N ALA A 316 -4.36 5.08 -6.04
CA ALA A 316 -4.54 4.35 -7.30
C ALA A 316 -3.59 4.84 -8.41
N MET A 317 -3.32 6.14 -8.47
CA MET A 317 -2.53 6.75 -9.55
C MET A 317 -1.02 6.60 -9.37
N LEU A 318 -0.51 6.78 -8.15
CA LEU A 318 0.94 6.81 -7.87
C LEU A 318 1.69 5.55 -8.31
N PRO A 319 1.29 4.31 -7.94
CA PRO A 319 2.03 3.12 -8.37
C PRO A 319 1.96 2.91 -9.89
N SER A 320 0.84 3.28 -10.52
CA SER A 320 0.69 3.24 -11.97
C SER A 320 1.65 4.23 -12.66
N LEU A 321 1.82 5.43 -12.10
CA LEU A 321 2.76 6.43 -12.61
C LEU A 321 4.20 5.97 -12.48
N VAL A 322 4.60 5.44 -11.33
CA VAL A 322 5.94 4.87 -11.12
C VAL A 322 6.25 3.78 -12.15
N ALA A 323 5.32 2.82 -12.32
CA ALA A 323 5.50 1.72 -13.28
C ALA A 323 5.58 2.17 -14.76
N ARG A 324 4.96 3.32 -15.10
CA ARG A 324 4.97 3.89 -16.45
C ARG A 324 6.17 4.79 -16.72
N MET A 325 6.69 5.48 -15.70
CA MET A 325 7.80 6.42 -15.83
C MET A 325 9.15 5.73 -15.64
N ALA A 326 9.21 4.64 -14.91
CA ALA A 326 10.44 3.87 -14.73
C ALA A 326 10.88 3.20 -16.04
N PRO A 327 12.18 3.25 -16.39
CA PRO A 327 12.75 2.48 -17.49
C PRO A 327 12.41 1.00 -17.36
N PRO A 328 12.16 0.27 -18.46
CA PRO A 328 11.74 -1.14 -18.40
C PRO A 328 12.66 -2.03 -17.55
N GLN A 329 13.96 -1.77 -17.59
CA GLN A 329 14.99 -2.52 -16.85
C GLN A 329 14.97 -2.22 -15.34
N LEU A 330 14.54 -1.03 -14.95
CA LEU A 330 14.55 -0.53 -13.56
C LEU A 330 13.18 -0.58 -12.86
N LYS A 331 12.13 -1.11 -13.51
CA LYS A 331 10.77 -1.13 -12.94
C LYS A 331 10.71 -1.81 -11.57
N GLY A 332 11.40 -2.93 -11.39
CA GLY A 332 11.44 -3.64 -10.12
C GLY A 332 12.08 -2.80 -9.01
N ALA A 333 13.23 -2.19 -9.30
CA ALA A 333 13.94 -1.31 -8.38
C ALA A 333 13.08 -0.06 -8.05
N ALA A 334 12.44 0.55 -9.05
CA ALA A 334 11.59 1.73 -8.87
C ALA A 334 10.39 1.44 -7.95
N ILE A 335 9.70 0.30 -8.15
CA ILE A 335 8.59 -0.13 -7.29
C ILE A 335 9.09 -0.48 -5.89
N GLY A 336 10.28 -1.11 -5.77
CA GLY A 336 10.91 -1.41 -4.49
C GLY A 336 11.23 -0.15 -3.69
N VAL A 337 11.87 0.84 -4.31
CA VAL A 337 12.16 2.15 -3.69
C VAL A 337 10.88 2.86 -3.31
N TYR A 338 9.90 2.92 -4.21
CA TYR A 338 8.58 3.50 -3.96
C TYR A 338 7.91 2.89 -2.72
N SER A 339 7.86 1.56 -2.63
CA SER A 339 7.27 0.87 -1.48
C SER A 339 8.04 1.12 -0.19
N SER A 340 9.39 1.13 -0.24
CA SER A 340 10.21 1.46 0.94
C SER A 340 9.94 2.88 1.43
N VAL A 341 9.84 3.84 0.51
CA VAL A 341 9.54 5.25 0.83
C VAL A 341 8.12 5.40 1.38
N GLN A 342 7.13 4.65 0.86
CA GLN A 342 5.77 4.57 1.37
C GLN A 342 5.75 4.15 2.85
N PHE A 343 6.39 3.04 3.18
CA PHE A 343 6.44 2.53 4.56
C PHE A 343 7.26 3.43 5.49
N PHE A 344 8.32 4.06 4.97
CA PHE A 344 9.07 5.05 5.73
C PHE A 344 8.22 6.29 6.04
N GLY A 345 7.42 6.77 5.09
CA GLY A 345 6.43 7.81 5.32
C GLY A 345 5.42 7.45 6.41
N ALA A 346 4.94 6.21 6.38
CA ALA A 346 4.05 5.70 7.41
C ALA A 346 4.70 5.70 8.81
N PHE A 347 5.96 5.30 8.93
CA PHE A 347 6.70 5.38 10.18
C PHE A 347 6.86 6.82 10.68
N VAL A 348 7.36 7.71 9.81
CA VAL A 348 7.60 9.12 10.16
C VAL A 348 6.29 9.79 10.58
N GLY A 349 5.21 9.56 9.83
CA GLY A 349 3.90 10.13 10.13
C GLY A 349 3.34 9.68 11.47
N ALA A 350 3.46 8.40 11.81
CA ALA A 350 3.00 7.87 13.08
C ALA A 350 3.88 8.35 14.26
N ALA A 351 5.20 8.21 14.15
CA ALA A 351 6.11 8.56 15.24
C ALA A 351 6.17 10.07 15.49
N ALA A 352 6.38 10.87 14.43
CA ALA A 352 6.37 12.32 14.54
C ALA A 352 4.96 12.84 14.88
N GLY A 353 3.90 12.26 14.29
CA GLY A 353 2.52 12.61 14.60
C GLY A 353 2.20 12.41 16.08
N GLY A 354 2.59 11.29 16.68
CA GLY A 354 2.42 11.03 18.11
C GLY A 354 3.17 12.04 18.97
N TYR A 355 4.43 12.34 18.64
CA TYR A 355 5.23 13.34 19.36
C TYR A 355 4.66 14.76 19.24
N LEU A 356 4.35 15.18 18.02
CA LEU A 356 3.88 16.56 17.77
C LEU A 356 2.45 16.77 18.30
N TYR A 357 1.59 15.77 18.19
CA TYR A 357 0.24 15.82 18.75
C TYR A 357 0.27 15.91 20.28
N SER A 358 1.17 15.19 20.94
CA SER A 358 1.32 15.25 22.41
C SER A 358 1.75 16.64 22.91
N ARG A 359 2.45 17.41 22.07
CA ARG A 359 2.98 18.75 22.42
C ARG A 359 2.05 19.88 22.04
N TRP A 360 1.41 19.79 20.86
CA TRP A 360 0.65 20.89 20.26
C TRP A 360 -0.76 20.48 19.80
N GLY A 361 -1.24 19.30 20.21
CA GLY A 361 -2.55 18.80 19.79
C GLY A 361 -2.69 18.74 18.28
N ILE A 362 -3.88 19.09 17.78
CA ILE A 362 -4.19 19.08 16.34
C ILE A 362 -3.22 19.94 15.52
N ALA A 363 -2.77 21.10 16.03
CA ALA A 363 -1.81 21.96 15.34
C ALA A 363 -0.49 21.23 15.05
N GLY A 364 -0.05 20.34 15.95
CA GLY A 364 1.15 19.50 15.77
C GLY A 364 1.05 18.53 14.59
N ILE A 365 -0.14 18.19 14.12
CA ILE A 365 -0.37 17.36 12.93
C ILE A 365 -0.63 18.22 11.70
N VAL A 366 -1.38 19.32 11.86
CA VAL A 366 -1.77 20.19 10.75
C VAL A 366 -0.56 20.85 10.13
N VAL A 367 0.28 21.52 10.93
CA VAL A 367 1.40 22.31 10.40
C VAL A 367 2.39 21.47 9.59
N PRO A 368 2.94 20.34 10.10
CA PRO A 368 3.82 19.49 9.30
C PRO A 368 3.11 18.87 8.08
N GLY A 369 1.84 18.47 8.22
CA GLY A 369 1.05 17.94 7.13
C GLY A 369 0.88 18.95 5.99
N VAL A 370 0.57 20.21 6.32
CA VAL A 370 0.48 21.30 5.36
C VAL A 370 1.82 21.52 4.65
N VAL A 371 2.94 21.53 5.39
CA VAL A 371 4.28 21.70 4.80
C VAL A 371 4.58 20.56 3.81
N LEU A 372 4.35 19.30 4.21
CA LEU A 372 4.58 18.12 3.35
C LEU A 372 3.74 18.19 2.07
N LEU A 373 2.46 18.52 2.20
CA LEU A 373 1.52 18.58 1.06
C LEU A 373 1.79 19.81 0.17
N ALA A 374 2.21 20.96 0.74
CA ALA A 374 2.59 22.14 -0.04
C ALA A 374 3.85 21.86 -0.89
N ILE A 375 4.89 21.24 -0.30
CA ILE A 375 6.07 20.80 -1.06
C ILE A 375 5.63 19.81 -2.15
N TRP A 376 4.76 18.84 -1.83
CA TRP A 376 4.25 17.91 -2.82
C TRP A 376 3.51 18.61 -3.95
N LEU A 377 2.67 19.58 -3.67
CA LEU A 377 1.95 20.36 -4.68
C LEU A 377 2.92 21.04 -5.65
N ILE A 378 3.98 21.69 -5.12
CA ILE A 378 5.01 22.32 -5.95
C ILE A 378 5.69 21.28 -6.85
N LEU A 379 6.06 20.14 -6.29
CA LEU A 379 6.68 19.05 -7.07
C LEU A 379 5.72 18.46 -8.11
N ALA A 380 4.43 18.33 -7.79
CA ALA A 380 3.39 17.82 -8.69
C ALA A 380 3.14 18.77 -9.87
N LEU A 381 3.18 20.07 -9.66
CA LEU A 381 3.09 21.07 -10.74
C LEU A 381 4.22 20.91 -11.78
N GLY A 382 5.42 20.52 -11.33
CA GLY A 382 6.58 20.22 -12.19
C GLY A 382 6.59 18.82 -12.81
N MET A 383 5.59 17.97 -12.54
CA MET A 383 5.52 16.61 -13.09
C MET A 383 5.28 16.61 -14.61
N ARG A 384 5.99 15.76 -15.33
CA ARG A 384 5.74 15.47 -16.76
C ARG A 384 4.73 14.33 -16.86
N GLU A 385 3.80 14.45 -17.81
CA GLU A 385 2.89 13.33 -18.09
C GLU A 385 3.66 12.19 -18.77
N PRO A 386 3.42 10.92 -18.37
CA PRO A 386 4.01 9.79 -19.08
C PRO A 386 3.41 9.71 -20.49
N PRO A 387 4.17 9.17 -21.46
CA PRO A 387 3.67 9.02 -22.82
C PRO A 387 2.35 8.23 -22.84
N PRO A 388 1.45 8.51 -23.79
CA PRO A 388 0.21 7.75 -23.96
C PRO A 388 0.54 6.25 -24.07
N ARG A 389 -0.32 5.38 -23.51
CA ARG A 389 -0.22 3.94 -23.76
C ARG A 389 -0.29 3.74 -25.26
N ALA A 390 0.72 3.08 -25.86
CA ALA A 390 0.62 2.62 -27.25
C ALA A 390 -0.66 1.78 -27.34
N LYS A 391 -1.59 2.18 -28.23
CA LYS A 391 -2.71 1.30 -28.59
C LYS A 391 -2.06 0.05 -29.13
N VAL A 392 -2.37 -1.12 -28.55
CA VAL A 392 -2.06 -2.41 -29.16
C VAL A 392 -2.72 -2.33 -30.53
N SER A 393 -1.91 -2.17 -31.58
CA SER A 393 -2.41 -2.01 -32.93
C SER A 393 -3.11 -3.31 -33.30
N GLU A 394 -4.35 -3.21 -33.71
CA GLU A 394 -5.12 -4.25 -34.42
C GLU A 394 -4.47 -4.65 -35.77
N GLN A 395 -3.24 -4.28 -36.01
CA GLN A 395 -2.49 -4.58 -37.23
C GLN A 395 -2.02 -6.03 -37.40
N ALA A 396 -2.36 -6.91 -36.42
CA ALA A 396 -2.08 -8.34 -36.58
C ALA A 396 -3.20 -9.13 -37.28
N SER A 397 -4.37 -8.51 -37.58
CA SER A 397 -5.46 -9.19 -38.28
C SER A 397 -5.54 -8.93 -39.78
N ASP A 398 -4.97 -7.84 -40.27
CA ASP A 398 -5.04 -7.52 -41.71
C ASP A 398 -3.87 -8.09 -42.55
N GLY A 399 -2.84 -8.65 -41.90
CA GLY A 399 -1.72 -9.31 -42.60
C GLY A 399 -1.95 -10.77 -43.02
N ALA A 400 -3.04 -11.39 -42.55
CA ALA A 400 -3.29 -12.83 -42.76
C ALA A 400 -4.24 -13.14 -43.92
N THR A 401 -4.82 -12.13 -44.60
CA THR A 401 -5.79 -12.36 -45.71
C THR A 401 -5.29 -11.96 -47.09
N GLY A 402 -4.03 -11.61 -47.26
CA GLY A 402 -3.49 -11.12 -48.54
C GLY A 402 -2.26 -11.85 -49.05
N ASN A 403 -2.26 -13.18 -49.18
CA ASN A 403 -1.38 -13.85 -50.14
C ASN A 403 -1.72 -15.36 -50.28
N ALA A 404 -2.86 -15.65 -50.85
CA ALA A 404 -3.15 -16.95 -51.50
C ALA A 404 -3.18 -16.74 -53.03
N ALA A 405 -2.06 -16.34 -53.59
CA ALA A 405 -1.84 -16.44 -55.05
C ALA A 405 -1.13 -17.79 -55.33
N SER A 406 -1.87 -18.71 -55.84
CA SER A 406 -1.47 -20.00 -56.37
C SER A 406 -0.40 -19.83 -57.46
N PRO A 407 0.71 -20.58 -57.47
CA PRO A 407 1.54 -20.71 -58.66
C PRO A 407 0.94 -21.77 -59.56
N ALA A 408 0.66 -21.37 -60.80
CA ALA A 408 0.24 -22.24 -61.91
C ALA A 408 1.25 -23.36 -62.17
N LEU A 409 0.71 -24.56 -62.34
CA LEU A 409 1.41 -25.73 -62.88
C LEU A 409 1.85 -25.47 -64.33
N GLY A 410 3.16 -25.39 -64.55
CA GLY A 410 3.77 -25.47 -65.86
C GLY A 410 4.05 -26.93 -66.26
N GLU A 411 3.49 -27.37 -67.39
CA GLU A 411 3.68 -28.68 -68.03
C GLU A 411 5.15 -28.95 -68.40
N PRO A 412 5.56 -30.21 -68.47
CA PRO A 412 6.88 -30.59 -68.95
C PRO A 412 6.90 -30.75 -70.48
N ALA A 413 7.83 -30.13 -71.15
CA ALA A 413 8.18 -30.42 -72.54
C ALA A 413 9.55 -31.08 -72.60
N ARG A 414 9.52 -32.33 -73.05
CA ARG A 414 10.56 -33.16 -73.72
C ARG A 414 11.99 -33.18 -73.20
#